data_aa59d672a94b2d190e9449fd2de3f5a3
#
_entry.id   aa59d672a94b2d190e9449fd2de3f5a3
#
_cell.length_a   1.000
_cell.length_b   1.000
_cell.length_c   1.000
_cell.angle_alpha   90.00
_cell.angle_beta   90.00
_cell.angle_gamma   90.00
#
_symmetry.space_group_name_H-M   'P 1'
#
loop_
_entity.id
_entity.type
_entity.pdbx_description
1 polymer ?
#
loop_
_entity_poly.entity_id
_entity_poly.type
_entity_poly.pdbx_seq_one_letter_code
_entity_poly.pdbx_strand_id
1 'polypeptide(L)'
;MDFSLSKQDQLFLQMIREFAEKEVKPLAAEVDESERFPMETVQKMAKLGIMGIPFPVEFGGAGGNNILYTMAVEELSRVCATTGVIVSAHTSLCCAPIMEHGTPEQKAKYLPKLTSGEWIGAFGLTEPNAGTDASAQQTFAVKEGDHYVLNGSKIFITNAGYAHVYIIMAMTDKSKGTKGISAFIVEKDFPGFSIGKKEKKMGIRGSATCELIMENCIVPAENLLGQEGKGFGIAMKTLDGGRIGIAYQALGIAQGAMDETVKYVKERKQFGKSLGQFQNTQFQLADLQTKVEAARLLVRQAAYKKDQKVPYSTDAAMAKLFAAETAMEVTTKAVQFHGGYGYTREYPVERMMRDAKITEIYEGTSEVQRMVIAANLLK
;
A
#
# COMPACT_ATOMS: atom_id res chain seq x y z
N MET A 1 -2.84 -3.89 25.62
CA MET A 1 -1.86 -3.79 24.53
C MET A 1 -0.88 -2.69 24.89
N ASP A 2 0.41 -2.97 24.84
CA ASP A 2 1.44 -1.96 25.00
C ASP A 2 1.88 -1.52 23.60
N PHE A 3 1.71 -0.25 23.28
CA PHE A 3 2.15 0.37 22.03
C PHE A 3 3.40 1.20 22.22
N SER A 4 4.11 1.04 23.33
CA SER A 4 5.36 1.73 23.57
C SER A 4 6.43 1.24 22.58
N LEU A 5 7.18 2.19 22.04
CA LEU A 5 8.26 1.92 21.12
C LEU A 5 9.58 1.85 21.91
N SER A 6 10.44 0.93 21.54
CA SER A 6 11.80 0.92 22.04
C SER A 6 12.52 2.24 21.68
N LYS A 7 13.55 2.58 22.41
CA LYS A 7 14.35 3.77 22.10
C LYS A 7 14.95 3.70 20.68
N GLN A 8 15.32 2.52 20.23
CA GLN A 8 15.83 2.29 18.88
C GLN A 8 14.75 2.55 17.82
N ASP A 9 13.52 2.04 18.02
CA ASP A 9 12.41 2.26 17.10
C ASP A 9 12.01 3.74 17.02
N GLN A 10 12.05 4.45 18.16
CA GLN A 10 11.80 5.89 18.20
C GLN A 10 12.83 6.66 17.36
N LEU A 11 14.12 6.33 17.48
CA LEU A 11 15.18 6.95 16.68
C LEU A 11 15.03 6.63 15.19
N PHE A 12 14.65 5.40 14.85
CA PHE A 12 14.41 4.99 13.47
C PHE A 12 13.24 5.77 12.86
N LEU A 13 12.12 5.89 13.57
CA LEU A 13 10.97 6.68 13.11
C LEU A 13 11.28 8.16 13.01
N GLN A 14 12.09 8.70 13.91
CA GLN A 14 12.57 10.08 13.80
C GLN A 14 13.39 10.26 12.52
N MET A 15 14.28 9.34 12.19
CA MET A 15 15.04 9.35 10.95
C MET A 15 14.14 9.31 9.73
N ILE A 16 13.10 8.46 9.72
CA ILE A 16 12.12 8.39 8.62
C ILE A 16 11.34 9.70 8.48
N ARG A 17 10.90 10.30 9.59
CA ARG A 17 10.23 11.60 9.60
C ARG A 17 11.11 12.70 9.02
N GLU A 18 12.36 12.77 9.44
CA GLU A 18 13.31 13.74 8.90
C GLU A 18 13.56 13.52 7.40
N PHE A 19 13.70 12.28 6.98
CA PHE A 19 13.79 11.93 5.56
C PHE A 19 12.55 12.36 4.78
N ALA A 20 11.35 12.09 5.31
CA ALA A 20 10.09 12.48 4.68
C ALA A 20 9.99 14.00 4.50
N GLU A 21 10.32 14.79 5.51
CA GLU A 21 10.27 16.25 5.44
C GLU A 21 11.35 16.86 4.53
N LYS A 22 12.58 16.33 4.56
CA LYS A 22 13.72 16.92 3.84
C LYS A 22 13.87 16.44 2.39
N GLU A 23 13.50 15.17 2.11
CA GLU A 23 13.79 14.53 0.83
C GLU A 23 12.53 14.17 0.03
N VAL A 24 11.39 13.93 0.69
CA VAL A 24 10.14 13.53 0.03
C VAL A 24 9.22 14.72 -0.18
N LYS A 25 8.95 15.50 0.86
CA LYS A 25 8.02 16.63 0.85
C LYS A 25 8.33 17.65 -0.27
N PRO A 26 9.61 18.06 -0.50
CA PRO A 26 9.92 19.03 -1.53
C PRO A 26 9.61 18.55 -2.96
N LEU A 27 9.61 17.24 -3.19
CA LEU A 27 9.34 16.64 -4.50
C LEU A 27 7.85 16.32 -4.73
N ALA A 28 7.04 16.30 -3.67
CA ALA A 28 5.69 15.75 -3.71
C ALA A 28 4.76 16.46 -4.73
N ALA A 29 4.85 17.78 -4.86
CA ALA A 29 4.05 18.54 -5.82
C ALA A 29 4.50 18.29 -7.26
N GLU A 30 5.79 18.27 -7.52
CA GLU A 30 6.36 18.03 -8.84
C GLU A 30 6.08 16.58 -9.31
N VAL A 31 6.25 15.60 -8.43
CA VAL A 31 5.94 14.18 -8.69
C VAL A 31 4.47 13.98 -9.05
N ASP A 32 3.56 14.67 -8.38
CA ASP A 32 2.12 14.62 -8.71
C ASP A 32 1.85 15.29 -10.07
N GLU A 33 2.39 16.47 -10.32
CA GLU A 33 2.15 17.24 -11.55
C GLU A 33 2.70 16.52 -12.79
N SER A 34 3.92 16.02 -12.71
CA SER A 34 4.60 15.32 -13.82
C SER A 34 4.18 13.87 -13.99
N GLU A 35 3.44 13.32 -13.00
CA GLU A 35 3.03 11.90 -12.95
C GLU A 35 4.22 10.93 -13.05
N ARG A 36 5.42 11.36 -12.65
CA ARG A 36 6.63 10.55 -12.73
C ARG A 36 6.83 9.70 -11.47
N PHE A 37 7.44 8.54 -11.66
CA PHE A 37 7.85 7.70 -10.55
C PHE A 37 9.11 8.28 -9.88
N PRO A 38 9.12 8.49 -8.54
CA PRO A 38 10.23 9.14 -7.84
C PRO A 38 11.38 8.15 -7.54
N MET A 39 12.09 7.68 -8.57
CA MET A 39 13.13 6.66 -8.43
C MET A 39 14.27 7.12 -7.50
N GLU A 40 14.63 8.40 -7.54
CA GLU A 40 15.66 8.98 -6.66
C GLU A 40 15.27 8.87 -5.18
N THR A 41 13.99 9.03 -4.87
CA THR A 41 13.46 8.83 -3.51
C THR A 41 13.52 7.35 -3.11
N VAL A 42 13.12 6.44 -4.01
CA VAL A 42 13.18 4.99 -3.79
C VAL A 42 14.62 4.53 -3.53
N GLN A 43 15.59 5.01 -4.31
CA GLN A 43 17.00 4.69 -4.10
C GLN A 43 17.54 5.20 -2.75
N LYS A 44 17.08 6.36 -2.29
CA LYS A 44 17.43 6.87 -0.95
C LYS A 44 16.78 6.04 0.16
N MET A 45 15.51 5.64 0.00
CA MET A 45 14.81 4.73 0.92
C MET A 45 15.49 3.37 1.02
N ALA A 46 15.97 2.84 -0.10
CA ALA A 46 16.75 1.59 -0.14
C ALA A 46 18.01 1.69 0.73
N LYS A 47 18.80 2.77 0.58
CA LYS A 47 20.01 3.01 1.38
C LYS A 47 19.73 3.15 2.88
N LEU A 48 18.53 3.58 3.25
CA LEU A 48 18.10 3.71 4.65
C LEU A 48 17.44 2.44 5.20
N GLY A 49 17.35 1.35 4.41
CA GLY A 49 16.74 0.09 4.81
C GLY A 49 15.20 0.13 4.88
N ILE A 50 14.56 1.18 4.37
CA ILE A 50 13.11 1.37 4.45
C ILE A 50 12.36 0.30 3.62
N MET A 51 12.96 -0.18 2.53
CA MET A 51 12.35 -1.19 1.66
C MET A 51 12.27 -2.58 2.30
N GLY A 52 13.03 -2.84 3.36
CA GLY A 52 13.13 -4.14 4.01
C GLY A 52 12.82 -4.14 5.51
N ILE A 53 12.12 -3.15 6.06
CA ILE A 53 11.91 -2.97 7.51
C ILE A 53 11.48 -4.26 8.23
N PRO A 54 10.38 -4.96 7.84
CA PRO A 54 9.86 -6.08 8.64
C PRO A 54 10.53 -7.43 8.34
N PHE A 55 11.58 -7.43 7.52
CA PHE A 55 12.22 -8.69 7.10
C PHE A 55 13.51 -8.97 7.89
N PRO A 56 13.84 -10.27 8.08
CA PRO A 56 15.06 -10.68 8.77
C PRO A 56 16.32 -10.18 8.09
N VAL A 57 17.34 -9.92 8.91
CA VAL A 57 18.67 -9.45 8.44
C VAL A 57 19.34 -10.48 7.53
N GLU A 58 19.11 -11.78 7.74
CA GLU A 58 19.64 -12.87 6.89
C GLU A 58 19.19 -12.78 5.43
N PHE A 59 18.06 -12.13 5.17
CA PHE A 59 17.54 -11.82 3.83
C PHE A 59 17.77 -10.35 3.42
N GLY A 60 18.68 -9.65 4.08
CA GLY A 60 18.98 -8.25 3.76
C GLY A 60 17.98 -7.22 4.31
N GLY A 61 17.02 -7.64 5.13
CA GLY A 61 16.06 -6.76 5.78
C GLY A 61 16.64 -6.01 6.98
N ALA A 62 15.88 -5.07 7.53
CA ALA A 62 16.30 -4.26 8.69
C ALA A 62 16.04 -4.95 10.05
N GLY A 63 15.40 -6.12 10.08
CA GLY A 63 15.09 -6.86 11.31
C GLY A 63 14.04 -6.22 12.20
N GLY A 64 13.25 -5.28 11.68
CA GLY A 64 12.14 -4.64 12.36
C GLY A 64 10.87 -5.50 12.40
N ASN A 65 9.76 -4.88 12.76
CA ASN A 65 8.45 -5.52 12.84
C ASN A 65 7.40 -4.81 11.96
N ASN A 66 6.17 -5.37 11.89
CA ASN A 66 5.12 -4.76 11.08
C ASN A 66 4.66 -3.40 11.66
N ILE A 67 4.68 -3.20 12.97
CA ILE A 67 4.36 -1.90 13.58
C ILE A 67 5.33 -0.83 13.05
N LEU A 68 6.64 -1.09 13.10
CA LEU A 68 7.65 -0.13 12.65
C LEU A 68 7.53 0.15 11.14
N TYR A 69 7.33 -0.91 10.34
CA TYR A 69 7.09 -0.78 8.89
C TYR A 69 5.87 0.10 8.57
N THR A 70 4.76 -0.17 9.24
CA THR A 70 3.51 0.54 8.94
C THR A 70 3.54 2.00 9.44
N MET A 71 4.21 2.27 10.55
CA MET A 71 4.46 3.65 10.99
C MET A 71 5.39 4.40 10.00
N ALA A 72 6.34 3.71 9.37
CA ALA A 72 7.12 4.30 8.28
C ALA A 72 6.24 4.69 7.07
N VAL A 73 5.28 3.83 6.71
CA VAL A 73 4.29 4.15 5.66
C VAL A 73 3.45 5.38 6.04
N GLU A 74 3.06 5.51 7.33
CA GLU A 74 2.36 6.69 7.84
C GLU A 74 3.18 7.97 7.63
N GLU A 75 4.44 8.00 8.10
CA GLU A 75 5.28 9.19 8.00
C GLU A 75 5.57 9.61 6.54
N LEU A 76 5.79 8.65 5.64
CA LEU A 76 5.95 8.92 4.22
C LEU A 76 4.67 9.47 3.61
N SER A 77 3.52 8.86 3.93
CA SER A 77 2.21 9.23 3.38
C SER A 77 1.71 10.57 3.91
N ARG A 78 2.17 10.99 5.08
CA ARG A 78 1.88 12.30 5.67
C ARG A 78 2.31 13.47 4.76
N VAL A 79 3.36 13.28 3.99
CA VAL A 79 3.89 14.28 3.07
C VAL A 79 3.64 13.93 1.59
N CYS A 80 3.63 12.64 1.25
CA CYS A 80 3.46 12.15 -0.12
C CYS A 80 2.91 10.72 -0.14
N ALA A 81 1.63 10.56 -0.40
CA ALA A 81 0.96 9.26 -0.46
C ALA A 81 1.52 8.34 -1.55
N THR A 82 2.03 8.92 -2.66
CA THR A 82 2.74 8.18 -3.71
C THR A 82 3.94 7.40 -3.14
N THR A 83 4.77 8.04 -2.32
CA THR A 83 5.96 7.39 -1.73
C THR A 83 5.54 6.30 -0.73
N GLY A 84 4.51 6.55 0.07
CA GLY A 84 3.98 5.56 1.01
C GLY A 84 3.47 4.31 0.33
N VAL A 85 2.69 4.42 -0.78
CA VAL A 85 2.15 3.25 -1.48
C VAL A 85 3.22 2.45 -2.22
N ILE A 86 4.28 3.08 -2.72
CA ILE A 86 5.40 2.36 -3.35
C ILE A 86 6.01 1.37 -2.36
N VAL A 87 6.30 1.82 -1.13
CA VAL A 87 6.82 0.97 -0.06
C VAL A 87 5.79 -0.06 0.39
N SER A 88 4.53 0.35 0.57
CA SER A 88 3.46 -0.53 1.03
C SER A 88 3.24 -1.71 0.08
N ALA A 89 3.05 -1.47 -1.21
CA ALA A 89 2.83 -2.51 -2.19
C ALA A 89 4.04 -3.44 -2.35
N HIS A 90 5.25 -2.88 -2.39
CA HIS A 90 6.48 -3.65 -2.45
C HIS A 90 6.61 -4.62 -1.27
N THR A 91 6.47 -4.09 -0.06
CA THR A 91 6.70 -4.85 1.19
C THR A 91 5.60 -5.85 1.46
N SER A 92 4.33 -5.42 1.46
CA SER A 92 3.20 -6.26 1.88
C SER A 92 2.68 -7.19 0.80
N LEU A 93 2.79 -6.81 -0.48
CA LEU A 93 2.17 -7.56 -1.57
C LEU A 93 3.16 -8.41 -2.37
N CYS A 94 4.47 -8.10 -2.34
CA CYS A 94 5.48 -8.88 -3.05
C CYS A 94 6.45 -9.58 -2.09
N CYS A 95 7.13 -8.84 -1.21
CA CYS A 95 8.12 -9.45 -0.31
C CYS A 95 7.47 -10.38 0.72
N ALA A 96 6.35 -9.97 1.32
CA ALA A 96 5.68 -10.76 2.35
C ALA A 96 5.20 -12.13 1.85
N PRO A 97 4.49 -12.29 0.71
CA PRO A 97 4.09 -13.61 0.24
C PRO A 97 5.28 -14.50 -0.13
N ILE A 98 6.40 -13.95 -0.63
CA ILE A 98 7.64 -14.74 -0.83
C ILE A 98 8.20 -15.21 0.51
N MET A 99 8.24 -14.33 1.51
CA MET A 99 8.71 -14.66 2.86
C MET A 99 7.84 -15.74 3.52
N GLU A 100 6.51 -15.65 3.35
CA GLU A 100 5.57 -16.55 4.03
C GLU A 100 5.39 -17.91 3.32
N HIS A 101 5.45 -17.94 1.99
CA HIS A 101 5.08 -19.09 1.18
C HIS A 101 6.19 -19.60 0.26
N GLY A 102 7.29 -18.87 0.10
CA GLY A 102 8.41 -19.27 -0.75
C GLY A 102 9.22 -20.44 -0.18
N THR A 103 9.81 -21.22 -1.07
CA THR A 103 10.82 -22.23 -0.69
C THR A 103 12.09 -21.54 -0.19
N PRO A 104 12.99 -22.26 0.49
CA PRO A 104 14.30 -21.69 0.88
C PRO A 104 15.07 -21.09 -0.31
N GLU A 105 15.03 -21.75 -1.49
CA GLU A 105 15.69 -21.31 -2.72
C GLU A 105 15.05 -20.02 -3.25
N GLN A 106 13.71 -19.94 -3.29
CA GLN A 106 12.98 -18.74 -3.69
C GLN A 106 13.29 -17.56 -2.75
N LYS A 107 13.29 -17.80 -1.45
CA LYS A 107 13.66 -16.77 -0.46
C LYS A 107 15.08 -16.27 -0.66
N ALA A 108 16.04 -17.19 -0.81
CA ALA A 108 17.45 -16.85 -1.02
C ALA A 108 17.68 -16.10 -2.35
N LYS A 109 16.93 -16.45 -3.40
CA LYS A 109 17.03 -15.81 -4.73
C LYS A 109 16.46 -14.39 -4.74
N TYR A 110 15.27 -14.19 -4.17
CA TYR A 110 14.49 -12.96 -4.36
C TYR A 110 14.58 -11.96 -3.21
N LEU A 111 14.51 -12.44 -1.96
CA LEU A 111 14.37 -11.52 -0.82
C LEU A 111 15.57 -10.58 -0.66
N PRO A 112 16.85 -10.99 -0.76
CA PRO A 112 17.96 -10.06 -0.56
C PRO A 112 17.92 -8.85 -1.50
N LYS A 113 17.55 -9.05 -2.77
CA LYS A 113 17.46 -7.96 -3.75
C LYS A 113 16.22 -7.09 -3.54
N LEU A 114 15.12 -7.69 -3.10
CA LEU A 114 13.90 -6.95 -2.81
C LEU A 114 14.03 -6.15 -1.52
N THR A 115 14.45 -6.76 -0.43
CA THR A 115 14.54 -6.10 0.89
C THR A 115 15.61 -5.02 0.95
N SER A 116 16.71 -5.16 0.17
CA SER A 116 17.70 -4.10 -0.01
C SER A 116 17.18 -2.93 -0.87
N GLY A 117 16.08 -3.12 -1.60
CA GLY A 117 15.56 -2.15 -2.55
C GLY A 117 16.32 -2.07 -3.88
N GLU A 118 17.24 -3.00 -4.14
CA GLU A 118 17.85 -3.17 -5.47
C GLU A 118 16.79 -3.52 -6.51
N TRP A 119 15.85 -4.38 -6.11
CA TRP A 119 14.68 -4.74 -6.89
C TRP A 119 13.40 -4.22 -6.26
N ILE A 120 12.45 -3.83 -7.09
CA ILE A 120 11.10 -3.45 -6.68
C ILE A 120 10.16 -4.61 -7.00
N GLY A 121 9.18 -4.85 -6.12
CA GLY A 121 8.16 -5.86 -6.27
C GLY A 121 6.78 -5.30 -6.57
N ALA A 122 5.94 -6.11 -7.24
CA ALA A 122 4.55 -5.82 -7.54
C ALA A 122 3.68 -7.07 -7.37
N PHE A 123 2.34 -6.88 -7.40
CA PHE A 123 1.35 -7.92 -7.18
C PHE A 123 0.22 -7.84 -8.21
N GLY A 124 0.06 -8.89 -9.00
CA GLY A 124 -0.91 -8.99 -10.08
C GLY A 124 -2.05 -9.95 -9.76
N LEU A 125 -3.14 -9.41 -9.21
CA LEU A 125 -4.39 -10.14 -8.95
C LEU A 125 -5.50 -9.68 -9.89
N THR A 126 -5.77 -8.37 -9.90
CA THR A 126 -6.92 -7.74 -10.55
C THR A 126 -6.88 -7.85 -12.07
N GLU A 127 -8.02 -8.17 -12.68
CA GLU A 127 -8.23 -8.23 -14.12
C GLU A 127 -9.37 -7.30 -14.54
N PRO A 128 -9.55 -6.99 -15.86
CA PRO A 128 -10.61 -6.11 -16.33
C PRO A 128 -12.01 -6.48 -15.82
N ASN A 129 -12.30 -7.76 -15.67
CA ASN A 129 -13.60 -8.27 -15.22
C ASN A 129 -13.54 -8.97 -13.86
N ALA A 130 -12.43 -8.89 -13.13
CA ALA A 130 -12.24 -9.53 -11.84
C ALA A 130 -11.53 -8.59 -10.86
N GLY A 131 -12.26 -7.61 -10.33
CA GLY A 131 -11.81 -6.70 -9.26
C GLY A 131 -12.24 -7.22 -7.89
N THR A 132 -13.42 -6.80 -7.43
CA THR A 132 -14.02 -7.29 -6.16
C THR A 132 -14.25 -8.79 -6.21
N ASP A 133 -14.77 -9.32 -7.32
CA ASP A 133 -14.84 -10.75 -7.56
C ASP A 133 -13.51 -11.29 -8.09
N ALA A 134 -12.52 -11.36 -7.22
CA ALA A 134 -11.18 -11.84 -7.56
C ALA A 134 -11.17 -13.34 -7.95
N SER A 135 -12.24 -14.08 -7.66
CA SER A 135 -12.37 -15.50 -8.05
C SER A 135 -12.68 -15.69 -9.54
N ALA A 136 -13.25 -14.67 -10.18
CA ALA A 136 -13.65 -14.70 -11.60
C ALA A 136 -12.50 -14.44 -12.58
N GLN A 137 -11.25 -14.46 -12.13
CA GLN A 137 -10.09 -14.21 -12.98
C GLN A 137 -9.97 -15.20 -14.15
N GLN A 138 -9.51 -14.69 -15.29
CA GLN A 138 -9.40 -15.42 -16.55
C GLN A 138 -7.95 -15.75 -16.94
N THR A 139 -6.96 -15.05 -16.40
CA THR A 139 -5.54 -15.41 -16.59
C THR A 139 -5.33 -16.86 -16.20
N PHE A 140 -4.75 -17.64 -17.10
CA PHE A 140 -4.53 -19.07 -16.86
C PHE A 140 -3.07 -19.46 -17.04
N ALA A 141 -2.70 -20.60 -16.46
CA ALA A 141 -1.38 -21.18 -16.52
C ALA A 141 -1.49 -22.67 -16.86
N VAL A 142 -0.81 -23.11 -17.91
CA VAL A 142 -0.75 -24.51 -18.33
C VAL A 142 0.66 -25.05 -18.02
N LYS A 143 0.74 -26.20 -17.36
CA LYS A 143 2.01 -26.84 -17.07
C LYS A 143 2.51 -27.60 -18.29
N GLU A 144 3.73 -27.29 -18.73
CA GLU A 144 4.41 -27.95 -19.85
C GLU A 144 5.81 -28.37 -19.42
N GLY A 145 5.93 -29.64 -19.02
CA GLY A 145 7.23 -30.20 -18.55
C GLY A 145 7.74 -29.49 -17.29
N ASP A 146 8.84 -28.77 -17.42
CA ASP A 146 9.54 -28.05 -16.34
C ASP A 146 9.15 -26.57 -16.18
N HIS A 147 8.12 -26.12 -16.88
CA HIS A 147 7.65 -24.75 -16.81
C HIS A 147 6.12 -24.66 -16.89
N TYR A 148 5.60 -23.46 -16.64
CA TYR A 148 4.21 -23.06 -16.89
C TYR A 148 4.17 -22.02 -18.00
N VAL A 149 3.16 -22.09 -18.86
CA VAL A 149 2.85 -21.09 -19.88
C VAL A 149 1.66 -20.27 -19.40
N LEU A 150 1.88 -19.01 -19.10
CA LEU A 150 0.86 -18.08 -18.61
C LEU A 150 0.29 -17.26 -19.77
N ASN A 151 -1.04 -17.13 -19.83
CA ASN A 151 -1.74 -16.28 -20.76
C ASN A 151 -2.85 -15.48 -20.08
N GLY A 152 -2.95 -14.18 -20.38
CA GLY A 152 -3.91 -13.26 -19.83
C GLY A 152 -3.35 -11.88 -19.55
N SER A 153 -4.10 -11.06 -18.82
CA SER A 153 -3.66 -9.73 -18.41
C SER A 153 -4.08 -9.40 -16.98
N LYS A 154 -3.33 -8.49 -16.34
CA LYS A 154 -3.65 -7.91 -15.04
C LYS A 154 -3.68 -6.40 -15.17
N ILE A 155 -4.61 -5.73 -14.50
CA ILE A 155 -4.75 -4.27 -14.57
C ILE A 155 -4.59 -3.62 -13.20
N PHE A 156 -4.30 -2.32 -13.21
CA PHE A 156 -4.13 -1.50 -12.00
C PHE A 156 -2.99 -1.96 -11.09
N ILE A 157 -1.90 -2.45 -11.69
CA ILE A 157 -0.79 -3.02 -10.93
C ILE A 157 0.18 -1.92 -10.48
N THR A 158 0.20 -1.69 -9.17
CA THR A 158 1.10 -0.74 -8.50
C THR A 158 2.56 -1.18 -8.65
N ASN A 159 3.46 -0.22 -8.85
CA ASN A 159 4.88 -0.40 -9.12
C ASN A 159 5.21 -1.05 -10.48
N ALA A 160 4.23 -1.48 -11.27
CA ALA A 160 4.46 -2.03 -12.59
C ALA A 160 5.20 -1.02 -13.49
N GLY A 161 6.08 -1.54 -14.36
CA GLY A 161 6.99 -0.72 -15.16
C GLY A 161 8.32 -0.41 -14.47
N TYR A 162 8.36 -0.45 -13.14
CA TYR A 162 9.59 -0.30 -12.32
C TYR A 162 9.90 -1.56 -11.52
N ALA A 163 8.93 -2.45 -11.34
CA ALA A 163 9.13 -3.71 -10.64
C ALA A 163 10.00 -4.68 -11.45
N HIS A 164 10.78 -5.48 -10.73
CA HIS A 164 11.61 -6.56 -11.26
C HIS A 164 10.95 -7.93 -11.07
N VAL A 165 10.12 -8.03 -10.03
CA VAL A 165 9.43 -9.26 -9.62
C VAL A 165 7.95 -8.97 -9.38
N TYR A 166 7.12 -9.87 -9.89
CA TYR A 166 5.67 -9.80 -9.82
C TYR A 166 5.11 -11.08 -9.21
N ILE A 167 4.24 -10.98 -8.22
CA ILE A 167 3.46 -12.12 -7.75
C ILE A 167 2.17 -12.17 -8.57
N ILE A 168 2.03 -13.16 -9.43
CA ILE A 168 0.91 -13.28 -10.37
C ILE A 168 -0.01 -14.42 -9.97
N MET A 169 -1.30 -14.14 -9.86
CA MET A 169 -2.33 -15.16 -9.69
C MET A 169 -2.84 -15.61 -11.04
N ALA A 170 -2.86 -16.95 -11.27
CA ALA A 170 -3.39 -17.52 -12.51
C ALA A 170 -4.14 -18.83 -12.24
N MET A 171 -5.12 -19.13 -13.08
CA MET A 171 -5.93 -20.33 -13.03
C MET A 171 -5.16 -21.51 -13.62
N THR A 172 -4.86 -22.51 -12.82
CA THR A 172 -4.22 -23.79 -13.27
C THR A 172 -5.24 -24.90 -13.49
N ASP A 173 -6.39 -24.84 -12.80
CA ASP A 173 -7.47 -25.82 -12.97
C ASP A 173 -8.86 -25.15 -12.80
N LYS A 174 -9.49 -24.83 -13.91
CA LYS A 174 -10.78 -24.12 -13.93
C LYS A 174 -11.92 -24.93 -13.27
N SER A 175 -11.82 -26.26 -13.26
CA SER A 175 -12.86 -27.13 -12.70
C SER A 175 -12.95 -27.04 -11.17
N LYS A 176 -11.91 -26.55 -10.51
CA LYS A 176 -11.79 -26.45 -9.05
C LYS A 176 -12.16 -25.07 -8.47
N GLY A 177 -12.62 -24.12 -9.31
CA GLY A 177 -12.94 -22.77 -8.88
C GLY A 177 -11.75 -22.09 -8.16
N THR A 178 -11.96 -21.51 -6.99
CA THR A 178 -10.89 -20.83 -6.23
C THR A 178 -9.74 -21.77 -5.83
N LYS A 179 -9.99 -23.09 -5.73
CA LYS A 179 -8.97 -24.10 -5.45
C LYS A 179 -8.14 -24.46 -6.69
N GLY A 180 -8.45 -23.92 -7.84
CA GLY A 180 -7.68 -24.04 -9.07
C GLY A 180 -6.79 -22.84 -9.37
N ILE A 181 -6.79 -21.82 -8.51
CA ILE A 181 -5.93 -20.64 -8.67
C ILE A 181 -4.58 -20.90 -7.99
N SER A 182 -3.49 -20.60 -8.71
CA SER A 182 -2.11 -20.74 -8.26
C SER A 182 -1.40 -19.39 -8.25
N ALA A 183 -0.33 -19.26 -7.49
CA ALA A 183 0.49 -18.07 -7.41
C ALA A 183 1.87 -18.33 -8.03
N PHE A 184 2.38 -17.37 -8.78
CA PHE A 184 3.66 -17.46 -9.48
C PHE A 184 4.55 -16.26 -9.18
N ILE A 185 5.86 -16.48 -9.04
CA ILE A 185 6.87 -15.44 -9.03
C ILE A 185 7.31 -15.23 -10.48
N VAL A 186 6.93 -14.10 -11.07
CA VAL A 186 7.28 -13.76 -12.46
C VAL A 186 8.32 -12.65 -12.46
N GLU A 187 9.43 -12.88 -13.18
CA GLU A 187 10.45 -11.85 -13.39
C GLU A 187 10.12 -11.02 -14.63
N LYS A 188 10.49 -9.75 -14.63
CA LYS A 188 10.17 -8.81 -15.72
C LYS A 188 10.70 -9.24 -17.10
N ASP A 189 11.78 -10.01 -17.09
CA ASP A 189 12.50 -10.41 -18.31
C ASP A 189 12.09 -11.81 -18.80
N PHE A 190 11.06 -12.44 -18.20
CA PHE A 190 10.59 -13.73 -18.67
C PHE A 190 9.96 -13.60 -20.07
N PRO A 191 10.28 -14.54 -20.99
CA PRO A 191 9.71 -14.55 -22.34
C PRO A 191 8.18 -14.50 -22.30
N GLY A 192 7.57 -13.61 -23.08
CA GLY A 192 6.11 -13.45 -23.15
C GLY A 192 5.50 -12.58 -22.04
N PHE A 193 6.31 -12.01 -21.12
CA PHE A 193 5.85 -11.02 -20.16
C PHE A 193 6.13 -9.60 -20.68
N SER A 194 5.14 -8.71 -20.57
CA SER A 194 5.30 -7.31 -20.95
C SER A 194 4.43 -6.38 -20.12
N ILE A 195 4.83 -5.10 -20.10
CA ILE A 195 4.09 -4.03 -19.44
C ILE A 195 3.22 -3.32 -20.47
N GLY A 196 1.92 -3.28 -20.20
CA GLY A 196 0.96 -2.60 -21.03
C GLY A 196 0.78 -1.12 -20.64
N LYS A 197 -0.45 -0.64 -20.78
CA LYS A 197 -0.82 0.75 -20.59
C LYS A 197 -0.52 1.23 -19.15
N LYS A 198 0.09 2.42 -19.04
CA LYS A 198 0.15 3.18 -17.77
C LYS A 198 -1.14 3.97 -17.57
N GLU A 199 -1.75 3.86 -16.39
CA GLU A 199 -3.01 4.52 -16.08
C GLU A 199 -2.82 5.98 -15.67
N LYS A 200 -3.67 6.86 -16.22
CA LYS A 200 -3.83 8.25 -15.75
C LYS A 200 -4.80 8.26 -14.58
N LYS A 201 -4.36 8.78 -13.44
CA LYS A 201 -5.11 8.65 -12.17
C LYS A 201 -5.52 9.99 -11.60
N MET A 202 -6.56 9.97 -10.77
CA MET A 202 -7.02 11.12 -10.00
C MET A 202 -5.99 11.56 -8.95
N GLY A 203 -5.45 10.62 -8.17
CA GLY A 203 -4.48 10.83 -7.10
C GLY A 203 -3.35 9.81 -7.16
N ILE A 204 -2.41 9.89 -6.22
CA ILE A 204 -1.16 9.11 -6.18
C ILE A 204 -0.52 9.02 -7.58
N ARG A 205 -0.50 10.13 -8.28
CA ARG A 205 -0.24 10.17 -9.73
C ARG A 205 1.19 9.74 -10.08
N GLY A 206 2.13 9.98 -9.18
CA GLY A 206 3.51 9.53 -9.33
C GLY A 206 3.73 8.04 -9.07
N SER A 207 2.76 7.32 -8.50
CA SER A 207 2.84 5.85 -8.38
C SER A 207 2.57 5.22 -9.73
N ALA A 208 3.55 4.51 -10.28
CA ALA A 208 3.35 3.78 -11.54
C ALA A 208 2.30 2.70 -11.34
N THR A 209 1.28 2.74 -12.17
CA THR A 209 0.16 1.79 -12.16
C THR A 209 -0.09 1.38 -13.60
N CYS A 210 0.21 0.11 -13.94
CA CYS A 210 0.15 -0.33 -15.33
C CYS A 210 -0.64 -1.63 -15.45
N GLU A 211 -0.97 -1.96 -16.69
CA GLU A 211 -1.38 -3.28 -17.11
C GLU A 211 -0.16 -4.21 -17.20
N LEU A 212 -0.35 -5.49 -16.89
CA LEU A 212 0.60 -6.58 -17.18
C LEU A 212 -0.02 -7.46 -18.25
N ILE A 213 0.78 -7.85 -19.24
CA ILE A 213 0.38 -8.68 -20.36
C ILE A 213 1.24 -9.94 -20.35
N MET A 214 0.58 -11.10 -20.42
CA MET A 214 1.21 -12.40 -20.53
C MET A 214 0.72 -13.06 -21.82
N GLU A 215 1.62 -13.22 -22.78
CA GLU A 215 1.37 -13.87 -24.08
C GLU A 215 2.34 -15.03 -24.23
N ASN A 216 1.87 -16.24 -23.92
CA ASN A 216 2.73 -17.44 -23.81
C ASN A 216 3.93 -17.18 -22.90
N CYS A 217 3.67 -16.55 -21.75
CA CYS A 217 4.72 -16.22 -20.80
C CYS A 217 5.28 -17.49 -20.14
N ILE A 218 6.56 -17.73 -20.35
CA ILE A 218 7.26 -18.94 -19.86
C ILE A 218 7.75 -18.67 -18.44
N VAL A 219 7.21 -19.40 -17.48
CA VAL A 219 7.56 -19.31 -16.06
C VAL A 219 8.09 -20.66 -15.59
N PRO A 220 9.35 -20.77 -15.13
CA PRO A 220 9.90 -22.01 -14.61
C PRO A 220 9.02 -22.63 -13.51
N ALA A 221 8.90 -23.96 -13.47
CA ALA A 221 8.06 -24.64 -12.48
C ALA A 221 8.51 -24.35 -11.04
N GLU A 222 9.79 -24.10 -10.82
CA GLU A 222 10.36 -23.67 -9.54
C GLU A 222 9.88 -22.29 -9.07
N ASN A 223 9.27 -21.50 -9.95
CA ASN A 223 8.68 -20.19 -9.64
C ASN A 223 7.20 -20.27 -9.19
N LEU A 224 6.63 -21.47 -9.09
CA LEU A 224 5.35 -21.67 -8.41
C LEU A 224 5.50 -21.29 -6.94
N LEU A 225 4.75 -20.30 -6.47
CA LEU A 225 4.79 -19.85 -5.09
C LEU A 225 3.82 -20.68 -4.22
N GLY A 226 4.36 -21.40 -3.26
CA GLY A 226 3.61 -22.34 -2.45
C GLY A 226 3.24 -23.62 -3.22
N GLN A 227 1.97 -24.02 -3.21
CA GLN A 227 1.47 -25.21 -3.88
C GLN A 227 0.45 -24.84 -4.95
N GLU A 228 0.37 -25.66 -6.02
CA GLU A 228 -0.65 -25.52 -7.04
C GLU A 228 -2.06 -25.58 -6.43
N GLY A 229 -2.93 -24.69 -6.85
CA GLY A 229 -4.29 -24.57 -6.35
C GLY A 229 -4.43 -23.85 -4.99
N LYS A 230 -3.34 -23.34 -4.41
CA LYS A 230 -3.36 -22.58 -3.15
C LYS A 230 -3.22 -21.06 -3.33
N GLY A 231 -3.11 -20.58 -4.56
CA GLY A 231 -2.86 -19.17 -4.88
C GLY A 231 -3.96 -18.24 -4.38
N PHE A 232 -5.24 -18.62 -4.43
CA PHE A 232 -6.31 -17.79 -3.90
C PHE A 232 -6.19 -17.57 -2.39
N GLY A 233 -5.85 -18.61 -1.63
CA GLY A 233 -5.59 -18.48 -0.20
C GLY A 233 -4.38 -17.59 0.10
N ILE A 234 -3.31 -17.72 -0.70
CA ILE A 234 -2.13 -16.84 -0.62
C ILE A 234 -2.55 -15.39 -0.89
N ALA A 235 -3.32 -15.14 -1.96
CA ALA A 235 -3.80 -13.80 -2.29
C ALA A 235 -4.62 -13.16 -1.16
N MET A 236 -5.58 -13.88 -0.58
CA MET A 236 -6.41 -13.36 0.51
C MET A 236 -5.59 -13.02 1.75
N LYS A 237 -4.65 -13.89 2.14
CA LYS A 237 -3.74 -13.64 3.26
C LYS A 237 -2.79 -12.46 3.00
N THR A 238 -2.30 -12.34 1.78
CA THR A 238 -1.47 -11.20 1.33
C THR A 238 -2.25 -9.89 1.45
N LEU A 239 -3.50 -9.86 0.99
CA LEU A 239 -4.37 -8.69 1.09
C LEU A 239 -4.69 -8.31 2.55
N ASP A 240 -4.85 -9.28 3.46
CA ASP A 240 -5.04 -8.96 4.89
C ASP A 240 -3.84 -8.15 5.43
N GLY A 241 -2.62 -8.53 5.05
CA GLY A 241 -1.41 -7.77 5.37
C GLY A 241 -1.35 -6.41 4.69
N GLY A 242 -1.71 -6.35 3.42
CA GLY A 242 -1.77 -5.12 2.63
C GLY A 242 -2.77 -4.10 3.17
N ARG A 243 -3.95 -4.54 3.63
CA ARG A 243 -4.96 -3.67 4.25
C ARG A 243 -4.41 -2.86 5.42
N ILE A 244 -3.51 -3.43 6.22
CA ILE A 244 -2.84 -2.69 7.30
C ILE A 244 -1.97 -1.58 6.72
N GLY A 245 -1.18 -1.86 5.67
CA GLY A 245 -0.37 -0.85 4.98
C GLY A 245 -1.20 0.30 4.43
N ILE A 246 -2.33 -0.02 3.77
CA ILE A 246 -3.25 1.01 3.26
C ILE A 246 -3.95 1.79 4.36
N ALA A 247 -4.29 1.16 5.48
CA ALA A 247 -4.86 1.84 6.64
C ALA A 247 -3.86 2.88 7.21
N TYR A 248 -2.58 2.55 7.28
CA TYR A 248 -1.54 3.49 7.70
C TYR A 248 -1.26 4.56 6.65
N GLN A 249 -1.35 4.24 5.37
CA GLN A 249 -1.29 5.27 4.32
C GLN A 249 -2.43 6.27 4.45
N ALA A 250 -3.66 5.81 4.62
CA ALA A 250 -4.83 6.67 4.83
C ALA A 250 -4.66 7.54 6.08
N LEU A 251 -4.20 6.94 7.18
CA LEU A 251 -3.89 7.66 8.42
C LEU A 251 -2.82 8.74 8.21
N GLY A 252 -1.75 8.42 7.47
CA GLY A 252 -0.70 9.40 7.14
C GLY A 252 -1.24 10.57 6.33
N ILE A 253 -2.06 10.32 5.31
CA ILE A 253 -2.72 11.37 4.51
C ILE A 253 -3.60 12.25 5.41
N ALA A 254 -4.42 11.63 6.29
CA ALA A 254 -5.27 12.35 7.23
C ALA A 254 -4.45 13.24 8.17
N GLN A 255 -3.38 12.70 8.75
CA GLN A 255 -2.49 13.45 9.65
C GLN A 255 -1.82 14.61 8.90
N GLY A 256 -1.31 14.40 7.69
CA GLY A 256 -0.70 15.45 6.88
C GLY A 256 -1.69 16.58 6.56
N ALA A 257 -2.92 16.24 6.21
CA ALA A 257 -3.97 17.23 5.96
C ALA A 257 -4.38 18.00 7.24
N MET A 258 -4.39 17.34 8.40
CA MET A 258 -4.59 18.01 9.70
C MET A 258 -3.45 18.97 10.01
N ASP A 259 -2.20 18.57 9.82
CA ASP A 259 -1.02 19.40 10.09
C ASP A 259 -1.05 20.69 9.24
N GLU A 260 -1.30 20.58 7.94
CA GLU A 260 -1.41 21.73 7.04
C GLU A 260 -2.62 22.62 7.40
N THR A 261 -3.76 22.02 7.77
CA THR A 261 -4.95 22.76 8.17
C THR A 261 -4.74 23.54 9.46
N VAL A 262 -4.16 22.89 10.48
CA VAL A 262 -3.88 23.55 11.77
C VAL A 262 -2.91 24.72 11.59
N LYS A 263 -1.89 24.55 10.74
CA LYS A 263 -0.98 25.64 10.39
C LYS A 263 -1.74 26.79 9.74
N TYR A 264 -2.53 26.50 8.70
CA TYR A 264 -3.27 27.51 7.94
C TYR A 264 -4.26 28.29 8.82
N VAL A 265 -5.08 27.63 9.64
CA VAL A 265 -6.10 28.31 10.46
C VAL A 265 -5.50 29.17 11.59
N LYS A 266 -4.25 28.91 12.01
CA LYS A 266 -3.51 29.76 12.96
C LYS A 266 -3.03 31.04 12.31
N GLU A 267 -2.62 30.99 11.05
CA GLU A 267 -2.02 32.11 10.31
C GLU A 267 -3.06 32.97 9.59
N ARG A 268 -4.04 32.34 8.93
CA ARG A 268 -5.06 33.02 8.13
C ARG A 268 -6.04 33.82 9.00
N LYS A 269 -6.19 35.08 8.68
CA LYS A 269 -7.12 36.01 9.40
C LYS A 269 -8.27 36.42 8.52
N GLN A 270 -9.48 36.43 9.08
CA GLN A 270 -10.69 37.01 8.51
C GLN A 270 -11.53 37.59 9.65
N PHE A 271 -12.30 38.65 9.37
CA PHE A 271 -13.10 39.34 10.38
C PHE A 271 -12.29 39.78 11.61
N GLY A 272 -11.04 40.20 11.39
CA GLY A 272 -10.14 40.73 12.44
C GLY A 272 -9.46 39.69 13.33
N LYS A 273 -9.70 38.40 13.14
CA LYS A 273 -9.10 37.33 13.95
C LYS A 273 -8.67 36.12 13.11
N SER A 274 -7.80 35.26 13.66
CA SER A 274 -7.40 34.02 12.97
C SER A 274 -8.57 33.05 12.84
N LEU A 275 -8.56 32.19 11.79
CA LEU A 275 -9.63 31.21 11.58
C LEU A 275 -9.74 30.26 12.78
N GLY A 276 -8.62 29.93 13.44
CA GLY A 276 -8.60 29.09 14.64
C GLY A 276 -9.27 29.68 15.87
N GLN A 277 -9.62 30.98 15.86
CA GLN A 277 -10.36 31.62 16.94
C GLN A 277 -11.88 31.54 16.81
N PHE A 278 -12.38 30.99 15.67
CA PHE A 278 -13.81 30.75 15.50
C PHE A 278 -14.20 29.42 16.14
N GLN A 279 -15.24 29.44 16.99
CA GLN A 279 -15.68 28.27 17.75
C GLN A 279 -16.03 27.09 16.83
N ASN A 280 -16.72 27.33 15.71
CA ASN A 280 -17.05 26.28 14.74
C ASN A 280 -15.79 25.63 14.13
N THR A 281 -14.72 26.40 13.87
CA THR A 281 -13.42 25.85 13.42
C THR A 281 -12.82 24.94 14.49
N GLN A 282 -12.83 25.39 15.75
CA GLN A 282 -12.28 24.61 16.87
C GLN A 282 -13.01 23.28 17.04
N PHE A 283 -14.36 23.29 16.99
CA PHE A 283 -15.16 22.08 17.12
C PHE A 283 -14.88 21.08 16.01
N GLN A 284 -14.87 21.53 14.75
CA GLN A 284 -14.59 20.65 13.63
C GLN A 284 -13.16 20.07 13.70
N LEU A 285 -12.14 20.85 14.07
CA LEU A 285 -10.78 20.35 14.25
C LEU A 285 -10.69 19.32 15.38
N ALA A 286 -11.40 19.54 16.49
CA ALA A 286 -11.44 18.58 17.60
C ALA A 286 -12.08 17.24 17.17
N ASP A 287 -13.19 17.29 16.44
CA ASP A 287 -13.87 16.10 15.93
C ASP A 287 -12.97 15.31 14.95
N LEU A 288 -12.34 16.02 14.01
CA LEU A 288 -11.44 15.40 13.03
C LEU A 288 -10.21 14.77 13.72
N GLN A 289 -9.57 15.48 14.67
CA GLN A 289 -8.43 14.93 15.41
C GLN A 289 -8.84 13.70 16.22
N THR A 290 -10.02 13.69 16.83
CA THR A 290 -10.53 12.52 17.55
C THR A 290 -10.67 11.29 16.63
N LYS A 291 -11.16 11.49 15.40
CA LYS A 291 -11.26 10.41 14.40
C LYS A 291 -9.88 9.91 13.96
N VAL A 292 -8.93 10.82 13.74
CA VAL A 292 -7.54 10.46 13.39
C VAL A 292 -6.92 9.59 14.49
N GLU A 293 -7.10 9.95 15.77
CA GLU A 293 -6.58 9.15 16.89
C GLU A 293 -7.30 7.80 17.03
N ALA A 294 -8.61 7.75 16.81
CA ALA A 294 -9.36 6.49 16.80
C ALA A 294 -8.87 5.56 15.65
N ALA A 295 -8.64 6.11 14.45
CA ALA A 295 -8.05 5.39 13.34
C ALA A 295 -6.65 4.84 13.72
N ARG A 296 -5.80 5.68 14.32
CA ARG A 296 -4.46 5.32 14.78
C ARG A 296 -4.47 4.11 15.71
N LEU A 297 -5.40 4.06 16.66
CA LEU A 297 -5.55 2.94 17.58
C LEU A 297 -5.96 1.65 16.88
N LEU A 298 -6.91 1.74 15.93
CA LEU A 298 -7.35 0.58 15.14
C LEU A 298 -6.23 0.00 14.28
N VAL A 299 -5.48 0.85 13.58
CA VAL A 299 -4.39 0.37 12.70
C VAL A 299 -3.22 -0.21 13.52
N ARG A 300 -2.90 0.38 14.67
CA ARG A 300 -1.90 -0.16 15.60
C ARG A 300 -2.31 -1.53 16.15
N GLN A 301 -3.58 -1.70 16.51
CA GLN A 301 -4.10 -3.00 16.95
C GLN A 301 -3.93 -4.07 15.87
N ALA A 302 -4.28 -3.77 14.62
CA ALA A 302 -4.14 -4.72 13.51
C ALA A 302 -2.66 -5.12 13.27
N ALA A 303 -1.75 -4.13 13.24
CA ALA A 303 -0.32 -4.36 13.07
C ALA A 303 0.27 -5.19 14.25
N TYR A 304 -0.11 -4.85 15.49
CA TYR A 304 0.30 -5.59 16.68
C TYR A 304 -0.12 -7.06 16.62
N LYS A 305 -1.37 -7.34 16.26
CA LYS A 305 -1.88 -8.72 16.13
C LYS A 305 -1.11 -9.49 15.07
N LYS A 306 -0.77 -8.87 13.95
CA LYS A 306 0.06 -9.48 12.90
C LYS A 306 1.43 -9.85 13.44
N ASP A 307 2.09 -8.97 14.20
CA ASP A 307 3.39 -9.24 14.82
C ASP A 307 3.32 -10.37 15.85
N GLN A 308 2.20 -10.47 16.59
CA GLN A 308 1.95 -11.57 17.54
C GLN A 308 1.54 -12.88 16.84
N LYS A 309 1.45 -12.91 15.51
CA LYS A 309 1.03 -14.08 14.70
C LYS A 309 -0.33 -14.66 15.12
N VAL A 310 -1.23 -13.80 15.62
CA VAL A 310 -2.63 -14.16 15.92
C VAL A 310 -3.55 -13.71 14.79
N PRO A 311 -4.78 -14.25 14.67
CA PRO A 311 -5.74 -13.82 13.64
C PRO A 311 -5.98 -12.31 13.67
N TYR A 312 -5.85 -11.65 12.53
CA TYR A 312 -5.94 -10.18 12.41
C TYR A 312 -6.79 -9.69 11.22
N SER A 313 -7.36 -10.60 10.43
CA SER A 313 -8.12 -10.25 9.21
C SER A 313 -9.25 -9.25 9.47
N THR A 314 -10.04 -9.50 10.52
CA THR A 314 -11.14 -8.60 10.91
C THR A 314 -10.62 -7.24 11.39
N ASP A 315 -9.54 -7.24 12.19
CA ASP A 315 -8.94 -6.00 12.68
C ASP A 315 -8.34 -5.18 11.51
N ALA A 316 -7.70 -5.83 10.55
CA ALA A 316 -7.18 -5.19 9.35
C ALA A 316 -8.30 -4.57 8.49
N ALA A 317 -9.43 -5.27 8.36
CA ALA A 317 -10.60 -4.77 7.64
C ALA A 317 -11.24 -3.55 8.36
N MET A 318 -11.41 -3.61 9.69
CA MET A 318 -11.91 -2.49 10.48
C MET A 318 -10.97 -1.28 10.41
N ALA A 319 -9.67 -1.52 10.53
CA ALA A 319 -8.66 -0.46 10.47
C ALA A 319 -8.67 0.24 9.10
N LYS A 320 -8.68 -0.54 8.01
CA LYS A 320 -8.70 -0.01 6.64
C LYS A 320 -9.98 0.78 6.36
N LEU A 321 -11.12 0.25 6.73
CA LEU A 321 -12.41 0.90 6.55
C LEU A 321 -12.45 2.25 7.26
N PHE A 322 -12.16 2.26 8.55
CA PHE A 322 -12.25 3.47 9.37
C PHE A 322 -11.20 4.51 8.99
N ALA A 323 -9.95 4.10 8.74
CA ALA A 323 -8.88 5.03 8.36
C ALA A 323 -9.14 5.67 6.98
N ALA A 324 -9.62 4.89 5.99
CA ALA A 324 -9.90 5.41 4.65
C ALA A 324 -11.06 6.43 4.65
N GLU A 325 -12.16 6.15 5.36
CA GLU A 325 -13.29 7.08 5.49
C GLU A 325 -12.89 8.34 6.28
N THR A 326 -12.09 8.17 7.33
CA THR A 326 -11.52 9.30 8.09
C THR A 326 -10.62 10.17 7.21
N ALA A 327 -9.77 9.57 6.38
CA ALA A 327 -8.89 10.32 5.48
C ALA A 327 -9.69 11.15 4.46
N MET A 328 -10.73 10.59 3.88
CA MET A 328 -11.61 11.34 2.98
C MET A 328 -12.32 12.50 3.68
N GLU A 329 -12.84 12.30 4.89
CA GLU A 329 -13.48 13.35 5.64
C GLU A 329 -12.51 14.47 5.99
N VAL A 330 -11.34 14.11 6.56
CA VAL A 330 -10.30 15.06 6.96
C VAL A 330 -9.80 15.87 5.77
N THR A 331 -9.45 15.23 4.67
CA THR A 331 -8.91 15.92 3.50
C THR A 331 -9.94 16.81 2.81
N THR A 332 -11.21 16.38 2.74
CA THR A 332 -12.30 17.20 2.23
C THR A 332 -12.50 18.45 3.10
N LYS A 333 -12.45 18.30 4.41
CA LYS A 333 -12.54 19.43 5.36
C LYS A 333 -11.29 20.33 5.30
N ALA A 334 -10.11 19.76 5.07
CA ALA A 334 -8.89 20.52 4.88
C ALA A 334 -9.00 21.48 3.68
N VAL A 335 -9.49 21.01 2.53
CA VAL A 335 -9.80 21.86 1.38
C VAL A 335 -10.79 22.95 1.75
N GLN A 336 -11.86 22.61 2.48
CA GLN A 336 -12.87 23.57 2.91
C GLN A 336 -12.31 24.66 3.84
N PHE A 337 -11.44 24.30 4.80
CA PHE A 337 -10.80 25.26 5.71
C PHE A 337 -9.87 26.24 4.99
N HIS A 338 -9.22 25.82 3.91
CA HIS A 338 -8.37 26.68 3.09
C HIS A 338 -9.19 27.58 2.14
N GLY A 339 -10.50 27.33 1.97
CA GLY A 339 -11.36 28.10 1.08
C GLY A 339 -10.89 28.05 -0.37
N GLY A 340 -10.89 29.18 -1.07
CA GLY A 340 -10.42 29.25 -2.47
C GLY A 340 -8.99 28.76 -2.67
N TYR A 341 -8.10 29.01 -1.72
CA TYR A 341 -6.72 28.50 -1.75
C TYR A 341 -6.65 26.97 -1.65
N GLY A 342 -7.57 26.33 -0.94
CA GLY A 342 -7.64 24.87 -0.86
C GLY A 342 -8.04 24.20 -2.18
N TYR A 343 -8.67 24.95 -3.08
CA TYR A 343 -9.08 24.49 -4.40
C TYR A 343 -8.02 24.71 -5.49
N THR A 344 -6.96 25.43 -5.16
CA THR A 344 -5.79 25.66 -6.03
C THR A 344 -4.64 24.75 -5.64
N ARG A 345 -3.62 24.66 -6.49
CA ARG A 345 -2.42 23.85 -6.24
C ARG A 345 -1.35 24.54 -5.39
N GLU A 346 -1.63 25.72 -4.83
CA GLU A 346 -0.70 26.46 -3.96
C GLU A 346 -0.50 25.75 -2.61
N TYR A 347 -1.54 25.04 -2.13
CA TYR A 347 -1.51 24.24 -0.91
C TYR A 347 -1.67 22.76 -1.23
N PRO A 348 -1.06 21.86 -0.42
CA PRO A 348 -1.06 20.44 -0.72
C PRO A 348 -2.40 19.73 -0.49
N VAL A 349 -3.38 20.39 0.13
CA VAL A 349 -4.61 19.77 0.63
C VAL A 349 -5.49 19.22 -0.49
N GLU A 350 -5.50 19.85 -1.69
CA GLU A 350 -6.25 19.34 -2.84
C GLU A 350 -5.65 18.01 -3.35
N ARG A 351 -4.30 17.91 -3.39
CA ARG A 351 -3.60 16.67 -3.73
C ARG A 351 -3.89 15.58 -2.70
N MET A 352 -3.84 15.92 -1.40
CA MET A 352 -4.12 14.98 -0.32
C MET A 352 -5.56 14.44 -0.42
N MET A 353 -6.54 15.27 -0.82
CA MET A 353 -7.91 14.84 -1.03
C MET A 353 -8.01 13.86 -2.21
N ARG A 354 -7.33 14.13 -3.33
CA ARG A 354 -7.28 13.23 -4.49
C ARG A 354 -6.61 11.90 -4.13
N ASP A 355 -5.51 11.97 -3.39
CA ASP A 355 -4.76 10.80 -2.94
C ASP A 355 -5.55 9.95 -1.94
N ALA A 356 -6.31 10.57 -1.02
CA ALA A 356 -7.11 9.85 -0.04
C ALA A 356 -8.18 8.96 -0.67
N LYS A 357 -8.77 9.39 -1.80
CA LYS A 357 -9.89 8.66 -2.42
C LYS A 357 -9.57 7.22 -2.77
N ILE A 358 -8.35 6.93 -3.23
CA ILE A 358 -7.98 5.56 -3.61
C ILE A 358 -7.98 4.62 -2.40
N THR A 359 -7.77 5.12 -1.18
CA THR A 359 -7.73 4.28 0.02
C THR A 359 -9.08 3.64 0.35
N GLU A 360 -10.19 4.18 -0.14
CA GLU A 360 -11.52 3.56 -0.06
C GLU A 360 -11.75 2.48 -1.12
N ILE A 361 -10.90 2.38 -2.14
CA ILE A 361 -11.14 1.57 -3.34
C ILE A 361 -10.22 0.34 -3.40
N TYR A 362 -8.90 0.55 -3.45
CA TYR A 362 -7.95 -0.56 -3.67
C TYR A 362 -7.74 -1.44 -2.43
N GLU A 363 -7.17 -2.63 -2.66
CA GLU A 363 -7.00 -3.71 -1.67
C GLU A 363 -8.31 -4.09 -0.97
N GLY A 364 -9.39 -4.05 -1.74
CA GLY A 364 -10.77 -4.26 -1.31
C GLY A 364 -11.46 -2.95 -0.94
N THR A 365 -12.56 -2.64 -1.63
CA THR A 365 -13.34 -1.42 -1.36
C THR A 365 -13.84 -1.35 0.08
N SER A 366 -14.32 -0.18 0.51
CA SER A 366 -14.96 -0.02 1.83
C SER A 366 -16.11 -1.01 2.02
N GLU A 367 -16.85 -1.37 0.95
CA GLU A 367 -17.88 -2.39 0.95
C GLU A 367 -17.31 -3.79 1.19
N VAL A 368 -16.19 -4.12 0.56
CA VAL A 368 -15.48 -5.40 0.78
C VAL A 368 -15.01 -5.52 2.23
N GLN A 369 -14.51 -4.43 2.83
CA GLN A 369 -14.14 -4.46 4.24
C GLN A 369 -15.36 -4.77 5.13
N ARG A 370 -16.51 -4.17 4.83
CA ARG A 370 -17.77 -4.48 5.53
C ARG A 370 -18.18 -5.93 5.37
N MET A 371 -18.02 -6.52 4.18
CA MET A 371 -18.27 -7.95 3.95
C MET A 371 -17.36 -8.83 4.81
N VAL A 372 -16.06 -8.53 4.89
CA VAL A 372 -15.10 -9.29 5.71
C VAL A 372 -15.45 -9.20 7.20
N ILE A 373 -15.78 -8.00 7.68
CA ILE A 373 -16.18 -7.78 9.08
C ILE A 373 -17.45 -8.56 9.38
N ALA A 374 -18.50 -8.41 8.57
CA ALA A 374 -19.78 -9.07 8.76
C ALA A 374 -19.67 -10.61 8.72
N ALA A 375 -18.89 -11.15 7.75
CA ALA A 375 -18.65 -12.58 7.65
C ALA A 375 -17.98 -13.18 8.91
N ASN A 376 -17.17 -12.41 9.63
CA ASN A 376 -16.56 -12.84 10.88
C ASN A 376 -17.45 -12.60 12.10
N LEU A 377 -18.29 -11.57 12.06
CA LEU A 377 -19.24 -11.26 13.15
C LEU A 377 -20.40 -12.26 13.22
N LEU A 378 -20.82 -12.80 12.06
CA LEU A 378 -21.98 -13.69 11.93
C LEU A 378 -21.63 -15.20 11.94
N LYS A 379 -20.38 -15.56 12.18
CA LYS A 379 -19.94 -16.93 12.43
C LYS A 379 -20.33 -17.37 13.85
#